data_76848e23bc00f77a9490d500904deb44
#
_entry.id   76848e23bc00f77a9490d500904deb44
#
_cell.length_a   1.000
_cell.length_b   1.000
_cell.length_c   1.000
_cell.angle_alpha   90.00
_cell.angle_beta   90.00
_cell.angle_gamma   90.00
#
_symmetry.space_group_name_H-M   'P 1'
#
loop_
_entity.id
_entity.type
_entity.pdbx_description
1 polymer ?
#
loop_
_entity_poly.entity_id
_entity_poly.type
_entity_poly.pdbx_seq_one_letter_code
_entity_poly.pdbx_strand_id
1 'polypeptide(L)'
;MFGRQKVDHSKPLTHREILIIMSSLMTGMLLAALDQTIVSTALKSIVEDFNGLNHYSWVVTAYLLTSTASTPLYGKISDLYGRRPVYQFSIIIFLIGSFLAGASNSMEQLIAFRALQGLGAGGLMGLTFVIVGDLVSPRDRGKYQGLFGAVWGVSSVAGPLLGGFFSDNDTILGITGWRWIFYINLPFGLLAMAVTAMVLHIPKVKREHKIDYLGAFLLVAAVTSLLIGLSVLGPENGWTESRTLMAIIGGLVIAALFVVWEGKAVEPILPLALFKNRTFTLTSIIGFIIGAGMFGAIIMLPLYLQIIQGNSATSAGLKLIPLMLGILTFTVTSGRMITKTGKYKVYPVVGTVIMSVGIFAMSTARVDTPYWLIAIFAVIIGGGLGLSMQTIVIALQNAVDFKDLGIATSSNTFFRTLGGAFGTAIFGTILSDRVAQNLERNFADFAAANPGKLASVDPSLADSLSTNTEIISTLPIEIKTLVLEAFSASFHTVFLFAFPVVALAFFFAIALEEKPLQDSAGHASARQDAAGESLG
;
A
#
# COMPACT_ATOMS: atom_id res chain seq x y z
N MET A 1 -15.71 6.99 -36.59
CA MET A 1 -17.18 6.86 -36.50
C MET A 1 -17.54 5.76 -35.50
N PHE A 2 -17.56 6.04 -34.19
CA PHE A 2 -18.09 5.13 -33.18
C PHE A 2 -19.45 5.67 -32.76
N GLY A 3 -20.50 5.02 -33.29
CA GLY A 3 -21.88 5.35 -32.97
C GLY A 3 -22.13 5.24 -31.47
N ARG A 4 -22.71 6.29 -30.87
CA ARG A 4 -23.27 6.28 -29.52
C ARG A 4 -24.40 5.24 -29.47
N GLN A 5 -24.08 3.96 -29.26
CA GLN A 5 -25.11 3.04 -28.80
C GLN A 5 -25.52 3.52 -27.40
N LYS A 6 -26.78 3.88 -27.23
CA LYS A 6 -27.40 4.06 -25.91
C LYS A 6 -27.25 2.73 -25.19
N VAL A 7 -26.38 2.70 -24.18
CA VAL A 7 -26.23 1.51 -23.32
C VAL A 7 -27.57 1.30 -22.63
N ASP A 8 -28.23 0.20 -22.95
CA ASP A 8 -29.46 -0.21 -22.28
C ASP A 8 -29.08 -0.70 -20.87
N HIS A 9 -29.30 0.15 -19.88
CA HIS A 9 -28.94 -0.08 -18.48
C HIS A 9 -29.75 -1.18 -17.79
N SER A 10 -30.73 -1.78 -18.48
CA SER A 10 -31.56 -2.89 -17.97
C SER A 10 -30.88 -4.26 -18.16
N LYS A 11 -29.84 -4.36 -19.01
CA LYS A 11 -29.14 -5.63 -19.28
C LYS A 11 -27.87 -5.76 -18.44
N PRO A 12 -27.59 -6.95 -17.88
CA PRO A 12 -26.33 -7.21 -17.22
C PRO A 12 -25.16 -7.01 -18.21
N LEU A 13 -24.06 -6.40 -17.72
CA LEU A 13 -22.86 -6.19 -18.53
C LEU A 13 -22.31 -7.54 -19.02
N THR A 14 -21.90 -7.58 -20.27
CA THR A 14 -21.22 -8.74 -20.83
C THR A 14 -19.82 -8.88 -20.22
N HIS A 15 -19.29 -10.10 -20.22
CA HIS A 15 -17.93 -10.39 -19.75
C HIS A 15 -16.88 -9.49 -20.44
N ARG A 16 -17.05 -9.21 -21.73
CA ARG A 16 -16.15 -8.34 -22.51
C ARG A 16 -16.21 -6.88 -22.02
N GLU A 17 -17.39 -6.35 -21.75
CA GLU A 17 -17.55 -5.00 -21.21
C GLU A 17 -16.93 -4.86 -19.81
N ILE A 18 -17.13 -5.87 -18.95
CA ILE A 18 -16.50 -5.93 -17.63
C ILE A 18 -14.98 -5.92 -17.78
N LEU A 19 -14.40 -6.72 -18.67
CA LEU A 19 -12.94 -6.75 -18.88
C LEU A 19 -12.39 -5.41 -19.38
N ILE A 20 -13.10 -4.71 -20.25
CA ILE A 20 -12.66 -3.37 -20.73
C ILE A 20 -12.69 -2.36 -19.59
N ILE A 21 -13.74 -2.35 -18.76
CA ILE A 21 -13.80 -1.49 -17.58
C ILE A 21 -12.69 -1.86 -16.60
N MET A 22 -12.52 -3.15 -16.32
CA MET A 22 -11.46 -3.65 -15.43
C MET A 22 -10.08 -3.23 -15.90
N SER A 23 -9.78 -3.35 -17.21
CA SER A 23 -8.47 -2.95 -17.74
C SER A 23 -8.19 -1.46 -17.52
N SER A 24 -9.19 -0.60 -17.68
CA SER A 24 -9.07 0.84 -17.40
C SER A 24 -8.81 1.13 -15.91
N LEU A 25 -9.56 0.46 -15.02
CA LEU A 25 -9.39 0.59 -13.57
C LEU A 25 -8.01 0.06 -13.13
N MET A 26 -7.59 -1.08 -13.69
CA MET A 26 -6.27 -1.65 -13.41
C MET A 26 -5.14 -0.76 -13.90
N THR A 27 -5.30 -0.06 -15.03
CA THR A 27 -4.30 0.92 -15.50
C THR A 27 -4.18 2.08 -14.51
N GLY A 28 -5.29 2.63 -14.01
CA GLY A 28 -5.26 3.67 -12.98
C GLY A 28 -4.63 3.19 -11.67
N MET A 29 -4.95 1.98 -11.23
CA MET A 29 -4.35 1.37 -10.05
C MET A 29 -2.85 1.08 -10.27
N LEU A 30 -2.46 0.65 -11.49
CA LEU A 30 -1.07 0.42 -11.86
C LEU A 30 -0.24 1.70 -11.77
N LEU A 31 -0.77 2.84 -12.23
CA LEU A 31 -0.10 4.13 -12.10
C LEU A 31 0.23 4.45 -10.65
N ALA A 32 -0.76 4.33 -9.75
CA ALA A 32 -0.55 4.63 -8.33
C ALA A 32 0.41 3.64 -7.65
N ALA A 33 0.35 2.35 -8.01
CA ALA A 33 1.22 1.32 -7.45
C ALA A 33 2.66 1.41 -8.00
N LEU A 34 2.81 1.66 -9.31
CA LEU A 34 4.10 1.83 -9.97
C LEU A 34 4.83 3.07 -9.43
N ASP A 35 4.11 4.17 -9.25
CA ASP A 35 4.67 5.41 -8.74
C ASP A 35 5.32 5.22 -7.34
N GLN A 36 4.72 4.43 -6.47
CA GLN A 36 5.30 4.13 -5.16
C GLN A 36 6.64 3.39 -5.27
N THR A 37 6.75 2.45 -6.19
CA THR A 37 7.93 1.60 -6.33
C THR A 37 9.04 2.24 -7.15
N ILE A 38 8.68 3.01 -8.17
CA ILE A 38 9.64 3.69 -9.05
C ILE A 38 10.35 4.86 -8.33
N VAL A 39 9.61 5.64 -7.54
CA VAL A 39 10.16 6.77 -6.78
C VAL A 39 11.15 6.30 -5.73
N SER A 40 10.87 5.19 -5.03
CA SER A 40 11.77 4.66 -4.01
C SER A 40 13.16 4.30 -4.58
N THR A 41 13.22 3.89 -5.83
CA THR A 41 14.48 3.53 -6.52
C THR A 41 15.24 4.77 -6.99
N ALA A 42 14.53 5.79 -7.46
CA ALA A 42 15.12 7.02 -7.97
C ALA A 42 15.44 8.06 -6.86
N LEU A 43 15.08 7.77 -5.62
CA LEU A 43 15.15 8.72 -4.52
C LEU A 43 16.58 9.23 -4.27
N LYS A 44 17.60 8.39 -4.46
CA LYS A 44 19.01 8.77 -4.35
C LYS A 44 19.35 9.90 -5.34
N SER A 45 19.07 9.72 -6.62
CA SER A 45 19.37 10.72 -7.67
C SER A 45 18.60 12.04 -7.44
N ILE A 46 17.37 11.96 -6.93
CA ILE A 46 16.58 13.14 -6.56
C ILE A 46 17.23 13.91 -5.40
N VAL A 47 17.69 13.19 -4.37
CA VAL A 47 18.35 13.79 -3.20
C VAL A 47 19.67 14.43 -3.59
N GLU A 48 20.43 13.81 -4.48
CA GLU A 48 21.70 14.36 -5.01
C GLU A 48 21.47 15.65 -5.81
N ASP A 49 20.45 15.67 -6.69
CA ASP A 49 20.13 16.84 -7.54
C ASP A 49 19.69 18.06 -6.70
N PHE A 50 18.96 17.84 -5.62
CA PHE A 50 18.45 18.93 -4.77
C PHE A 50 19.26 19.17 -3.49
N ASN A 51 20.33 18.41 -3.20
CA ASN A 51 21.07 18.43 -1.93
C ASN A 51 20.12 18.29 -0.71
N GLY A 52 19.05 17.46 -0.86
CA GLY A 52 17.91 17.41 0.05
C GLY A 52 17.90 16.21 1.00
N LEU A 53 19.05 15.73 1.47
CA LEU A 53 19.17 14.53 2.30
C LEU A 53 18.28 14.56 3.55
N ASN A 54 18.15 15.73 4.19
CA ASN A 54 17.35 15.90 5.40
C ASN A 54 15.83 15.78 5.17
N HIS A 55 15.38 15.78 3.92
CA HIS A 55 13.95 15.74 3.57
C HIS A 55 13.57 14.54 2.69
N TYR A 56 14.49 13.58 2.49
CA TYR A 56 14.27 12.49 1.54
C TYR A 56 13.06 11.62 1.90
N SER A 57 12.85 11.36 3.19
CA SER A 57 11.73 10.56 3.68
C SER A 57 10.37 11.21 3.38
N TRP A 58 10.32 12.55 3.37
CA TRP A 58 9.13 13.32 3.10
C TRP A 58 8.57 13.13 1.68
N VAL A 59 9.42 12.85 0.69
CA VAL A 59 9.00 12.60 -0.69
C VAL A 59 8.05 11.41 -0.79
N VAL A 60 8.32 10.35 -0.03
CA VAL A 60 7.46 9.16 0.04
C VAL A 60 6.32 9.36 1.02
N THR A 61 6.61 9.92 2.21
CA THR A 61 5.64 10.09 3.28
C THR A 61 4.50 11.03 2.88
N ALA A 62 4.78 12.15 2.22
CA ALA A 62 3.75 13.10 1.79
C ALA A 62 2.72 12.45 0.84
N TYR A 63 3.18 11.62 -0.08
CA TYR A 63 2.32 10.86 -0.98
C TYR A 63 1.47 9.82 -0.23
N LEU A 64 2.10 8.99 0.62
CA LEU A 64 1.39 7.96 1.39
C LEU A 64 0.35 8.56 2.34
N LEU A 65 0.71 9.66 2.99
CA LEU A 65 -0.14 10.38 3.92
C LEU A 65 -1.41 10.87 3.23
N THR A 66 -1.25 11.64 2.15
CA THR A 66 -2.40 12.22 1.45
C THR A 66 -3.24 11.16 0.72
N SER A 67 -2.62 10.11 0.18
CA SER A 67 -3.35 9.01 -0.45
C SER A 67 -4.17 8.21 0.57
N THR A 68 -3.60 7.95 1.74
CA THR A 68 -4.31 7.24 2.83
C THR A 68 -5.48 8.07 3.33
N ALA A 69 -5.26 9.34 3.67
CA ALA A 69 -6.28 10.23 4.22
C ALA A 69 -7.42 10.52 3.23
N SER A 70 -7.13 10.60 1.92
CA SER A 70 -8.13 10.90 0.90
C SER A 70 -8.99 9.69 0.50
N THR A 71 -8.52 8.46 0.71
CA THR A 71 -9.23 7.24 0.28
C THR A 71 -10.69 7.14 0.77
N PRO A 72 -11.02 7.34 2.07
CA PRO A 72 -12.41 7.29 2.53
C PRO A 72 -13.25 8.44 1.96
N LEU A 73 -12.63 9.62 1.78
CA LEU A 73 -13.31 10.79 1.20
C LEU A 73 -13.79 10.50 -0.22
N TYR A 74 -12.93 9.90 -1.05
CA TYR A 74 -13.31 9.50 -2.41
C TYR A 74 -14.43 8.48 -2.42
N GLY A 75 -14.46 7.54 -1.48
CA GLY A 75 -15.57 6.60 -1.31
C GLY A 75 -16.89 7.35 -1.18
N LYS A 76 -16.99 8.23 -0.16
CA LYS A 76 -18.19 9.04 0.10
C LYS A 76 -18.53 9.97 -1.07
N ILE A 77 -17.55 10.75 -1.57
CA ILE A 77 -17.74 11.68 -2.67
C ILE A 77 -18.26 10.96 -3.93
N SER A 78 -17.78 9.73 -4.17
CA SER A 78 -18.22 8.97 -5.34
C SER A 78 -19.64 8.39 -5.21
N ASP A 79 -20.13 8.16 -3.98
CA ASP A 79 -21.50 7.82 -3.72
C ASP A 79 -22.43 9.02 -4.04
N LEU A 80 -21.98 10.26 -3.78
CA LEU A 80 -22.73 11.49 -4.00
C LEU A 80 -22.75 11.94 -5.47
N TYR A 81 -21.56 12.05 -6.05
CA TYR A 81 -21.38 12.65 -7.38
C TYR A 81 -21.32 11.62 -8.51
N GLY A 82 -21.27 10.33 -8.16
CA GLY A 82 -21.16 9.21 -9.08
C GLY A 82 -19.71 8.77 -9.30
N ARG A 83 -19.53 7.48 -9.59
CA ARG A 83 -18.20 6.82 -9.67
C ARG A 83 -17.31 7.42 -10.75
N ARG A 84 -17.85 7.58 -11.98
CA ARG A 84 -17.07 8.03 -13.13
C ARG A 84 -16.45 9.42 -12.97
N PRO A 85 -17.20 10.49 -12.67
CA PRO A 85 -16.61 11.83 -12.58
C PRO A 85 -15.57 11.91 -11.44
N VAL A 86 -15.81 11.23 -10.32
CA VAL A 86 -14.90 11.25 -9.18
C VAL A 86 -13.62 10.45 -9.48
N TYR A 87 -13.73 9.31 -10.15
CA TYR A 87 -12.56 8.54 -10.60
C TYR A 87 -11.72 9.32 -11.64
N GLN A 88 -12.36 10.00 -12.60
CA GLN A 88 -11.66 10.86 -13.56
C GLN A 88 -10.99 12.05 -12.88
N PHE A 89 -11.65 12.66 -11.90
CA PHE A 89 -11.06 13.73 -11.10
C PHE A 89 -9.82 13.27 -10.34
N SER A 90 -9.84 12.05 -9.78
CA SER A 90 -8.65 11.50 -9.12
C SER A 90 -7.49 11.24 -10.09
N ILE A 91 -7.78 10.77 -11.33
CA ILE A 91 -6.74 10.68 -12.39
C ILE A 91 -6.15 12.05 -12.69
N ILE A 92 -7.00 13.08 -12.88
CA ILE A 92 -6.55 14.44 -13.21
C ILE A 92 -5.63 14.99 -12.11
N ILE A 93 -6.03 14.89 -10.83
CA ILE A 93 -5.20 15.33 -9.70
C ILE A 93 -3.88 14.57 -9.67
N PHE A 94 -3.91 13.25 -9.85
CA PHE A 94 -2.69 12.42 -9.90
C PHE A 94 -1.74 12.89 -11.01
N LEU A 95 -2.26 13.13 -12.22
CA LEU A 95 -1.45 13.58 -13.36
C LEU A 95 -0.90 14.99 -13.19
N ILE A 96 -1.69 15.91 -12.65
CA ILE A 96 -1.21 17.28 -12.35
C ILE A 96 -0.09 17.20 -11.30
N GLY A 97 -0.30 16.45 -10.20
CA GLY A 97 0.72 16.25 -9.18
C GLY A 97 1.99 15.62 -9.75
N SER A 98 1.85 14.61 -10.62
CA SER A 98 2.97 13.95 -11.28
C SER A 98 3.73 14.88 -12.22
N PHE A 99 3.03 15.65 -13.06
CA PHE A 99 3.65 16.63 -13.95
C PHE A 99 4.44 17.68 -13.16
N LEU A 100 3.84 18.25 -12.13
CA LEU A 100 4.47 19.26 -11.28
C LEU A 100 5.65 18.68 -10.49
N ALA A 101 5.56 17.43 -10.02
CA ALA A 101 6.68 16.75 -9.36
C ALA A 101 7.89 16.60 -10.30
N GLY A 102 7.66 16.22 -11.57
CA GLY A 102 8.71 16.19 -12.59
C GLY A 102 9.28 17.58 -12.94
N ALA A 103 8.49 18.65 -12.77
CA ALA A 103 8.89 20.03 -13.02
C ALA A 103 9.45 20.77 -11.79
N SER A 104 9.55 20.11 -10.63
CA SER A 104 10.04 20.72 -9.39
C SER A 104 11.49 21.20 -9.49
N ASN A 105 11.79 22.30 -8.78
CA ASN A 105 13.12 22.91 -8.74
C ASN A 105 13.70 22.94 -7.32
N SER A 106 12.98 22.39 -6.34
CA SER A 106 13.46 22.21 -4.97
C SER A 106 12.81 21.00 -4.32
N MET A 107 13.39 20.52 -3.23
CA MET A 107 12.87 19.38 -2.47
C MET A 107 11.49 19.70 -1.87
N GLU A 108 11.26 20.93 -1.38
CA GLU A 108 9.98 21.35 -0.79
C GLU A 108 8.86 21.37 -1.84
N GLN A 109 9.17 21.85 -3.07
CA GLN A 109 8.23 21.80 -4.18
C GLN A 109 7.88 20.35 -4.54
N LEU A 110 8.89 19.50 -4.63
CA LEU A 110 8.68 18.07 -4.90
C LEU A 110 7.77 17.45 -3.85
N ILE A 111 8.02 17.67 -2.57
CA ILE A 111 7.21 17.14 -1.45
C ILE A 111 5.75 17.64 -1.57
N ALA A 112 5.54 18.93 -1.82
CA ALA A 112 4.21 19.50 -1.98
C ALA A 112 3.46 18.89 -3.18
N PHE A 113 4.14 18.69 -4.31
CA PHE A 113 3.56 18.08 -5.49
C PHE A 113 3.34 16.58 -5.32
N ARG A 114 4.16 15.90 -4.54
CA ARG A 114 3.94 14.51 -4.10
C ARG A 114 2.69 14.40 -3.22
N ALA A 115 2.47 15.36 -2.32
CA ALA A 115 1.23 15.40 -1.54
C ALA A 115 0.00 15.58 -2.45
N LEU A 116 0.07 16.46 -3.45
CA LEU A 116 -1.00 16.63 -4.44
C LEU A 116 -1.24 15.33 -5.25
N GLN A 117 -0.17 14.69 -5.71
CA GLN A 117 -0.24 13.43 -6.45
C GLN A 117 -0.85 12.32 -5.60
N GLY A 118 -0.49 12.23 -4.32
CA GLY A 118 -1.05 11.29 -3.35
C GLY A 118 -2.56 11.47 -3.16
N LEU A 119 -3.08 12.72 -3.14
CA LEU A 119 -4.52 12.95 -3.14
C LEU A 119 -5.21 12.22 -4.30
N GLY A 120 -4.67 12.29 -5.51
CA GLY A 120 -5.22 11.56 -6.66
C GLY A 120 -5.10 10.04 -6.51
N ALA A 121 -3.98 9.56 -6.00
CA ALA A 121 -3.70 8.14 -5.81
C ALA A 121 -4.68 7.44 -4.85
N GLY A 122 -5.12 8.13 -3.78
CA GLY A 122 -6.13 7.61 -2.86
C GLY A 122 -7.45 7.29 -3.55
N GLY A 123 -7.86 8.14 -4.51
CA GLY A 123 -9.04 7.87 -5.35
C GLY A 123 -8.82 6.71 -6.31
N LEU A 124 -7.67 6.63 -6.98
CA LEU A 124 -7.34 5.55 -7.90
C LEU A 124 -7.35 4.18 -7.21
N MET A 125 -6.78 4.08 -6.02
CA MET A 125 -6.74 2.83 -5.25
C MET A 125 -8.11 2.48 -4.66
N GLY A 126 -8.73 3.41 -3.93
CA GLY A 126 -9.99 3.17 -3.22
C GLY A 126 -11.16 2.88 -4.16
N LEU A 127 -11.38 3.76 -5.16
CA LEU A 127 -12.53 3.65 -6.06
C LEU A 127 -12.44 2.46 -7.01
N THR A 128 -11.25 1.95 -7.32
CA THR A 128 -11.12 0.75 -8.13
C THR A 128 -11.87 -0.42 -7.50
N PHE A 129 -11.68 -0.67 -6.20
CA PHE A 129 -12.39 -1.75 -5.50
C PHE A 129 -13.89 -1.47 -5.37
N VAL A 130 -14.27 -0.21 -5.15
CA VAL A 130 -15.67 0.21 -5.07
C VAL A 130 -16.38 -0.04 -6.39
N ILE A 131 -15.82 0.45 -7.51
CA ILE A 131 -16.41 0.32 -8.85
C ILE A 131 -16.56 -1.17 -9.24
N VAL A 132 -15.55 -1.99 -8.95
CA VAL A 132 -15.64 -3.44 -9.18
C VAL A 132 -16.75 -4.06 -8.34
N GLY A 133 -16.91 -3.59 -7.09
CA GLY A 133 -18.01 -4.00 -6.22
C GLY A 133 -19.40 -3.65 -6.76
N ASP A 134 -19.52 -2.51 -7.43
CA ASP A 134 -20.78 -2.08 -8.06
C ASP A 134 -21.12 -2.86 -9.35
N LEU A 135 -20.09 -3.32 -10.08
CA LEU A 135 -20.27 -3.92 -11.41
C LEU A 135 -20.40 -5.44 -11.39
N VAL A 136 -19.76 -6.08 -10.42
CA VAL A 136 -19.63 -7.55 -10.40
C VAL A 136 -20.19 -8.11 -9.09
N SER A 137 -21.02 -9.16 -9.19
CA SER A 137 -21.57 -9.84 -8.01
C SER A 137 -20.45 -10.40 -7.12
N PRO A 138 -20.63 -10.48 -5.79
CA PRO A 138 -19.65 -11.03 -4.87
C PRO A 138 -19.09 -12.40 -5.29
N ARG A 139 -19.94 -13.26 -5.83
CA ARG A 139 -19.57 -14.59 -6.32
C ARG A 139 -18.68 -14.56 -7.55
N ASP A 140 -18.93 -13.63 -8.48
CA ASP A 140 -18.20 -13.55 -9.75
C ASP A 140 -16.90 -12.72 -9.63
N ARG A 141 -16.75 -11.89 -8.59
CA ARG A 141 -15.52 -11.11 -8.35
C ARG A 141 -14.27 -11.96 -8.29
N GLY A 142 -14.41 -13.20 -7.80
CA GLY A 142 -13.32 -14.18 -7.78
C GLY A 142 -12.64 -14.38 -9.12
N LYS A 143 -13.38 -14.27 -10.25
CA LYS A 143 -12.85 -14.41 -11.61
C LYS A 143 -11.87 -13.30 -11.98
N TYR A 144 -12.03 -12.10 -11.39
CA TYR A 144 -11.26 -10.91 -11.73
C TYR A 144 -10.17 -10.59 -10.70
N GLN A 145 -10.12 -11.32 -9.58
CA GLN A 145 -9.17 -11.06 -8.49
C GLN A 145 -7.71 -11.15 -8.93
N GLY A 146 -7.40 -12.04 -9.86
CA GLY A 146 -6.04 -12.18 -10.39
C GLY A 146 -5.48 -10.90 -11.00
N LEU A 147 -6.34 -10.01 -11.53
CA LEU A 147 -5.92 -8.74 -12.11
C LEU A 147 -5.33 -7.79 -11.07
N PHE A 148 -5.88 -7.77 -9.85
CA PHE A 148 -5.34 -6.96 -8.75
C PHE A 148 -3.94 -7.43 -8.33
N GLY A 149 -3.77 -8.75 -8.21
CA GLY A 149 -2.45 -9.33 -7.93
C GLY A 149 -1.43 -9.05 -9.05
N ALA A 150 -1.88 -9.10 -10.32
CA ALA A 150 -1.04 -8.79 -11.46
C ALA A 150 -0.56 -7.33 -11.46
N VAL A 151 -1.42 -6.38 -11.09
CA VAL A 151 -1.04 -4.95 -10.97
C VAL A 151 0.10 -4.77 -9.97
N TRP A 152 -0.04 -5.32 -8.77
CA TRP A 152 1.00 -5.23 -7.74
C TRP A 152 2.27 -5.97 -8.16
N GLY A 153 2.13 -7.15 -8.77
CA GLY A 153 3.26 -7.93 -9.29
C GLY A 153 4.06 -7.17 -10.34
N VAL A 154 3.37 -6.60 -11.33
CA VAL A 154 4.00 -5.80 -12.39
C VAL A 154 4.67 -4.55 -11.81
N SER A 155 3.99 -3.82 -10.91
CA SER A 155 4.55 -2.61 -10.30
C SER A 155 5.82 -2.89 -9.51
N SER A 156 5.87 -3.98 -8.76
CA SER A 156 7.03 -4.31 -7.92
C SER A 156 8.27 -4.73 -8.72
N VAL A 157 8.10 -5.21 -9.95
CA VAL A 157 9.21 -5.54 -10.85
C VAL A 157 9.54 -4.36 -11.77
N ALA A 158 8.52 -3.76 -12.40
CA ALA A 158 8.71 -2.66 -13.33
C ALA A 158 9.21 -1.38 -12.63
N GLY A 159 8.83 -1.15 -11.36
CA GLY A 159 9.26 0.02 -10.59
C GLY A 159 10.78 0.14 -10.48
N PRO A 160 11.47 -0.83 -9.87
CA PRO A 160 12.93 -0.81 -9.78
C PRO A 160 13.63 -0.80 -11.15
N LEU A 161 13.10 -1.50 -12.15
CA LEU A 161 13.68 -1.50 -13.50
C LEU A 161 13.60 -0.13 -14.17
N LEU A 162 12.41 0.48 -14.18
CA LEU A 162 12.21 1.80 -14.79
C LEU A 162 12.86 2.90 -13.94
N GLY A 163 12.77 2.81 -12.61
CA GLY A 163 13.40 3.76 -11.70
C GLY A 163 14.92 3.76 -11.84
N GLY A 164 15.55 2.57 -11.91
CA GLY A 164 16.98 2.43 -12.18
C GLY A 164 17.34 2.96 -13.56
N PHE A 165 16.62 2.55 -14.62
CA PHE A 165 16.88 3.03 -15.98
C PHE A 165 16.84 4.55 -16.08
N PHE A 166 15.84 5.20 -15.50
CA PHE A 166 15.74 6.66 -15.55
C PHE A 166 16.77 7.36 -14.65
N SER A 167 17.13 6.77 -13.51
CA SER A 167 18.08 7.37 -12.56
C SER A 167 19.54 7.19 -12.98
N ASP A 168 19.85 6.09 -13.69
CA ASP A 168 21.21 5.82 -14.17
C ASP A 168 21.61 6.69 -15.39
N ASN A 169 20.64 7.40 -15.98
CA ASN A 169 20.88 8.31 -17.11
C ASN A 169 20.78 9.76 -16.65
N ASP A 170 21.87 10.51 -16.76
CA ASP A 170 21.91 11.94 -16.35
C ASP A 170 20.84 12.76 -17.06
N THR A 171 20.69 12.56 -18.38
CA THR A 171 19.70 13.29 -19.20
C THR A 171 19.06 12.38 -20.27
N ILE A 172 17.75 12.49 -20.43
CA ILE A 172 16.98 11.84 -21.49
C ILE A 172 16.16 12.92 -22.21
N LEU A 173 16.34 13.07 -23.52
CA LEU A 173 15.69 14.11 -24.33
C LEU A 173 15.88 15.53 -23.78
N GLY A 174 17.04 15.83 -23.19
CA GLY A 174 17.36 17.15 -22.62
C GLY A 174 16.74 17.43 -21.24
N ILE A 175 16.13 16.43 -20.60
CA ILE A 175 15.54 16.53 -19.26
C ILE A 175 16.32 15.59 -18.33
N THR A 176 16.58 16.01 -17.09
CA THR A 176 17.23 15.19 -16.05
C THR A 176 16.51 13.83 -15.93
N GLY A 177 17.27 12.74 -15.94
CA GLY A 177 16.72 11.39 -16.10
C GLY A 177 15.66 11.02 -15.05
N TRP A 178 15.91 11.30 -13.75
CA TRP A 178 14.94 10.98 -12.69
C TRP A 178 13.56 11.66 -12.88
N ARG A 179 13.47 12.82 -13.56
CA ARG A 179 12.19 13.51 -13.79
C ARG A 179 11.22 12.68 -14.64
N TRP A 180 11.75 11.79 -15.47
CA TRP A 180 10.96 10.89 -16.31
C TRP A 180 10.16 9.86 -15.53
N ILE A 181 10.54 9.55 -14.27
CA ILE A 181 9.72 8.67 -13.40
C ILE A 181 8.33 9.26 -13.14
N PHE A 182 8.21 10.59 -13.17
CA PHE A 182 6.95 11.29 -13.04
C PHE A 182 6.25 11.49 -14.38
N TYR A 183 7.01 11.85 -15.44
CA TYR A 183 6.42 12.10 -16.75
C TYR A 183 5.89 10.85 -17.43
N ILE A 184 6.41 9.66 -17.13
CA ILE A 184 5.91 8.39 -17.63
C ILE A 184 4.43 8.15 -17.24
N ASN A 185 3.97 8.73 -16.13
CA ASN A 185 2.59 8.60 -15.69
C ASN A 185 1.60 9.32 -16.64
N LEU A 186 2.04 10.34 -17.36
CA LEU A 186 1.16 11.17 -18.21
C LEU A 186 0.50 10.37 -19.35
N PRO A 187 1.25 9.67 -20.23
CA PRO A 187 0.64 8.93 -21.34
C PRO A 187 -0.28 7.81 -20.84
N PHE A 188 0.11 7.08 -19.80
CA PHE A 188 -0.72 6.00 -19.25
C PHE A 188 -1.96 6.52 -18.54
N GLY A 189 -1.85 7.64 -17.80
CA GLY A 189 -2.98 8.26 -17.13
C GLY A 189 -3.97 8.89 -18.11
N LEU A 190 -3.50 9.54 -19.18
CA LEU A 190 -4.36 10.04 -20.25
C LEU A 190 -5.09 8.89 -20.96
N LEU A 191 -4.42 7.75 -21.18
CA LEU A 191 -5.05 6.55 -21.73
C LEU A 191 -6.12 6.01 -20.78
N ALA A 192 -5.81 5.87 -19.48
CA ALA A 192 -6.78 5.43 -18.47
C ALA A 192 -7.98 6.36 -18.40
N MET A 193 -7.76 7.67 -18.46
CA MET A 193 -8.82 8.68 -18.48
C MET A 193 -9.70 8.57 -19.73
N ALA A 194 -9.09 8.43 -20.92
CA ALA A 194 -9.82 8.28 -22.17
C ALA A 194 -10.68 7.00 -22.18
N VAL A 195 -10.11 5.85 -21.78
CA VAL A 195 -10.84 4.58 -21.72
C VAL A 195 -11.97 4.66 -20.69
N THR A 196 -11.70 5.18 -19.49
CA THR A 196 -12.73 5.37 -18.45
C THR A 196 -13.85 6.28 -18.92
N ALA A 197 -13.53 7.35 -19.66
CA ALA A 197 -14.51 8.26 -20.23
C ALA A 197 -15.42 7.58 -21.27
N MET A 198 -14.90 6.62 -22.03
CA MET A 198 -15.67 5.92 -23.06
C MET A 198 -16.52 4.77 -22.48
N VAL A 199 -16.03 4.08 -21.47
CA VAL A 199 -16.58 2.77 -21.06
C VAL A 199 -17.31 2.82 -19.71
N LEU A 200 -16.89 3.65 -18.77
CA LEU A 200 -17.48 3.67 -17.44
C LEU A 200 -18.78 4.47 -17.41
N HIS A 201 -19.90 3.78 -17.64
CA HIS A 201 -21.26 4.35 -17.59
C HIS A 201 -22.02 3.67 -16.44
N ILE A 202 -21.91 4.23 -15.24
CA ILE A 202 -22.70 3.79 -14.08
C ILE A 202 -23.81 4.82 -13.86
N PRO A 203 -25.08 4.41 -13.75
CA PRO A 203 -26.19 5.32 -13.48
C PRO A 203 -25.94 6.13 -12.21
N LYS A 204 -26.18 7.43 -12.26
CA LYS A 204 -26.14 8.28 -11.08
C LYS A 204 -27.42 8.08 -10.27
N VAL A 205 -27.28 7.74 -9.03
CA VAL A 205 -28.34 7.85 -8.04
C VAL A 205 -28.22 9.26 -7.45
N LYS A 206 -29.12 10.17 -7.83
CA LYS A 206 -29.17 11.51 -7.26
C LYS A 206 -29.67 11.40 -5.82
N ARG A 207 -28.84 11.77 -4.87
CA ARG A 207 -29.22 11.99 -3.47
C ARG A 207 -28.82 13.41 -3.11
N GLU A 208 -29.69 14.14 -2.39
CA GLU A 208 -29.31 15.42 -1.79
C GLU A 208 -28.47 15.12 -0.54
N HIS A 209 -27.22 15.49 -0.57
CA HIS A 209 -26.28 15.16 0.51
C HIS A 209 -25.42 16.36 0.91
N LYS A 210 -25.07 16.42 2.18
CA LYS A 210 -24.12 17.40 2.71
C LYS A 210 -22.77 16.73 2.94
N ILE A 211 -21.69 17.39 2.52
CA ILE A 211 -20.33 16.91 2.79
C ILE A 211 -19.96 17.29 4.23
N ASP A 212 -19.49 16.34 5.01
CA ASP A 212 -18.94 16.60 6.33
C ASP A 212 -17.50 17.12 6.24
N TYR A 213 -17.37 18.44 6.04
CA TYR A 213 -16.05 19.09 5.95
C TYR A 213 -15.25 19.01 7.25
N LEU A 214 -15.92 19.04 8.43
CA LEU A 214 -15.23 18.97 9.72
C LEU A 214 -14.74 17.56 10.00
N GLY A 215 -15.55 16.54 9.73
CA GLY A 215 -15.10 15.14 9.81
C GLY A 215 -13.95 14.86 8.86
N ALA A 216 -14.00 15.39 7.60
CA ALA A 216 -12.90 15.29 6.64
C ALA A 216 -11.61 15.92 7.19
N PHE A 217 -11.70 17.13 7.73
CA PHE A 217 -10.54 17.82 8.33
C PHE A 217 -9.97 17.04 9.52
N LEU A 218 -10.82 16.59 10.43
CA LEU A 218 -10.37 15.84 11.61
C LEU A 218 -9.72 14.51 11.22
N LEU A 219 -10.28 13.77 10.25
CA LEU A 219 -9.69 12.53 9.76
C LEU A 219 -8.30 12.78 9.16
N VAL A 220 -8.20 13.75 8.25
CA VAL A 220 -6.93 14.11 7.60
C VAL A 220 -5.92 14.56 8.64
N ALA A 221 -6.29 15.44 9.56
CA ALA A 221 -5.42 15.95 10.62
C ALA A 221 -4.93 14.83 11.55
N ALA A 222 -5.83 13.92 11.97
CA ALA A 222 -5.47 12.78 12.81
C ALA A 222 -4.46 11.85 12.14
N VAL A 223 -4.78 11.42 10.90
CA VAL A 223 -3.91 10.53 10.11
C VAL A 223 -2.56 11.19 9.82
N THR A 224 -2.58 12.47 9.44
CA THR A 224 -1.37 13.25 9.18
C THR A 224 -0.49 13.32 10.42
N SER A 225 -1.05 13.71 11.56
CA SER A 225 -0.31 13.85 12.81
C SER A 225 0.30 12.51 13.26
N LEU A 226 -0.48 11.42 13.19
CA LEU A 226 0.00 10.09 13.54
C LEU A 226 1.11 9.61 12.60
N LEU A 227 0.93 9.75 11.28
CA LEU A 227 1.94 9.29 10.31
C LEU A 227 3.22 10.13 10.37
N ILE A 228 3.13 11.45 10.58
CA ILE A 228 4.31 12.29 10.79
C ILE A 228 5.04 11.85 12.07
N GLY A 229 4.31 11.67 13.17
CA GLY A 229 4.90 11.21 14.43
C GLY A 229 5.61 9.87 14.30
N LEU A 230 5.00 8.91 13.61
CA LEU A 230 5.50 7.54 13.50
C LEU A 230 6.55 7.35 12.39
N SER A 231 6.39 8.00 11.24
CA SER A 231 7.23 7.73 10.07
C SER A 231 8.38 8.73 9.89
N VAL A 232 8.31 9.88 10.55
CA VAL A 232 9.30 10.97 10.40
C VAL A 232 9.92 11.33 11.74
N LEU A 233 9.14 11.91 12.66
CA LEU A 233 9.68 12.44 13.90
C LEU A 233 10.25 11.37 14.84
N GLY A 234 9.60 10.20 14.93
CA GLY A 234 10.09 9.08 15.75
C GLY A 234 11.47 8.59 15.30
N PRO A 235 11.65 8.23 14.02
CA PRO A 235 12.95 7.83 13.48
C PRO A 235 14.02 8.91 13.49
N GLU A 236 13.66 10.18 13.22
CA GLU A 236 14.63 11.27 13.10
C GLU A 236 15.04 11.87 14.45
N ASN A 237 14.10 12.06 15.38
CA ASN A 237 14.33 12.79 16.64
C ASN A 237 14.29 11.91 17.89
N GLY A 238 13.84 10.65 17.73
CA GLY A 238 13.63 9.74 18.86
C GLY A 238 12.19 9.72 19.40
N TRP A 239 11.83 8.60 20.00
CA TRP A 239 10.44 8.28 20.43
C TRP A 239 10.00 9.02 21.69
N THR A 240 10.93 9.49 22.49
CA THR A 240 10.67 10.23 23.75
C THR A 240 10.76 11.74 23.57
N GLU A 241 11.11 12.21 22.38
CA GLU A 241 11.23 13.62 22.09
C GLU A 241 9.85 14.30 22.10
N SER A 242 9.78 15.51 22.66
CA SER A 242 8.51 16.23 22.88
C SER A 242 7.70 16.43 21.60
N ARG A 243 8.36 16.70 20.46
CA ARG A 243 7.70 16.89 19.16
C ARG A 243 7.06 15.61 18.65
N THR A 244 7.75 14.46 18.79
CA THR A 244 7.26 13.13 18.43
C THR A 244 6.04 12.78 19.28
N LEU A 245 6.15 12.95 20.61
CA LEU A 245 5.04 12.69 21.52
C LEU A 245 3.85 13.60 21.25
N MET A 246 4.05 14.89 21.01
CA MET A 246 2.98 15.82 20.64
C MET A 246 2.28 15.42 19.35
N ALA A 247 3.02 14.97 18.33
CA ALA A 247 2.43 14.51 17.08
C ALA A 247 1.60 13.25 17.29
N ILE A 248 2.11 12.25 18.03
CA ILE A 248 1.40 11.00 18.27
C ILE A 248 0.20 11.21 19.19
N ILE A 249 0.38 11.84 20.34
CA ILE A 249 -0.71 12.08 21.31
C ILE A 249 -1.73 13.04 20.71
N GLY A 250 -1.29 14.12 20.08
CA GLY A 250 -2.17 15.04 19.36
C GLY A 250 -2.99 14.35 18.28
N GLY A 251 -2.36 13.48 17.50
CA GLY A 251 -3.04 12.66 16.48
C GLY A 251 -4.09 11.73 17.09
N LEU A 252 -3.79 11.08 18.23
CA LEU A 252 -4.75 10.24 18.94
C LEU A 252 -5.94 11.05 19.51
N VAL A 253 -5.67 12.24 20.05
CA VAL A 253 -6.71 13.16 20.55
C VAL A 253 -7.61 13.61 19.39
N ILE A 254 -7.02 14.01 18.25
CA ILE A 254 -7.79 14.41 17.07
C ILE A 254 -8.60 13.23 16.53
N ALA A 255 -8.04 12.00 16.52
CA ALA A 255 -8.77 10.80 16.14
C ALA A 255 -9.96 10.52 17.07
N ALA A 256 -9.80 10.72 18.39
CA ALA A 256 -10.90 10.61 19.33
C ALA A 256 -11.98 11.68 19.08
N LEU A 257 -11.57 12.92 18.81
CA LEU A 257 -12.49 14.00 18.43
C LEU A 257 -13.23 13.68 17.11
N PHE A 258 -12.54 13.10 16.13
CA PHE A 258 -13.15 12.61 14.90
C PHE A 258 -14.24 11.58 15.19
N VAL A 259 -13.98 10.57 16.01
CA VAL A 259 -14.98 9.54 16.37
C VAL A 259 -16.19 10.15 17.07
N VAL A 260 -15.98 11.09 18.00
CA VAL A 260 -17.07 11.80 18.69
C VAL A 260 -17.89 12.64 17.71
N TRP A 261 -17.23 13.30 16.76
CA TRP A 261 -17.90 14.09 15.72
C TRP A 261 -18.71 13.22 14.75
N GLU A 262 -18.13 12.13 14.25
CA GLU A 262 -18.80 11.16 13.36
C GLU A 262 -20.08 10.59 13.97
N GLY A 263 -20.12 10.43 15.31
CA GLY A 263 -21.33 10.02 16.03
C GLY A 263 -22.46 11.05 16.03
N LYS A 264 -22.17 12.31 15.70
CA LYS A 264 -23.13 13.44 15.66
C LYS A 264 -23.37 13.99 14.25
N ALA A 265 -22.49 13.69 13.30
CA ALA A 265 -22.60 14.16 11.94
C ALA A 265 -23.86 13.61 11.26
N VAL A 266 -24.59 14.46 10.53
CA VAL A 266 -25.80 14.08 9.78
C VAL A 266 -25.43 13.09 8.66
N GLU A 267 -24.30 13.31 8.00
CA GLU A 267 -23.77 12.44 6.97
C GLU A 267 -22.28 12.15 7.19
N PRO A 268 -21.97 11.22 8.09
CA PRO A 268 -20.61 10.92 8.46
C PRO A 268 -19.79 10.37 7.29
N ILE A 269 -18.47 10.66 7.26
CA ILE A 269 -17.51 10.10 6.30
C ILE A 269 -17.28 8.62 6.58
N LEU A 270 -17.22 8.26 7.85
CA LEU A 270 -17.06 6.90 8.33
C LEU A 270 -18.20 6.55 9.29
N PRO A 271 -19.38 6.12 8.79
CA PRO A 271 -20.53 5.86 9.64
C PRO A 271 -20.19 4.84 10.73
N LEU A 272 -20.28 5.26 12.01
CA LEU A 272 -19.99 4.38 13.13
C LEU A 272 -20.96 3.18 13.20
N ALA A 273 -22.11 3.29 12.55
CA ALA A 273 -23.06 2.19 12.40
C ALA A 273 -22.46 0.98 11.66
N LEU A 274 -21.50 1.20 10.75
CA LEU A 274 -20.81 0.11 10.04
C LEU A 274 -20.03 -0.79 11.01
N PHE A 275 -19.50 -0.24 12.11
CA PHE A 275 -18.78 -1.04 13.12
C PHE A 275 -19.69 -1.95 13.95
N LYS A 276 -21.02 -1.73 13.92
CA LYS A 276 -21.99 -2.68 14.47
C LYS A 276 -22.08 -3.96 13.62
N ASN A 277 -21.71 -3.87 12.33
CA ASN A 277 -21.59 -5.06 11.48
C ASN A 277 -20.27 -5.76 11.83
N ARG A 278 -20.39 -6.94 12.45
CA ARG A 278 -19.25 -7.75 12.90
C ARG A 278 -18.28 -8.07 11.77
N THR A 279 -18.78 -8.36 10.56
CA THR A 279 -17.93 -8.66 9.41
C THR A 279 -17.14 -7.43 8.97
N PHE A 280 -17.75 -6.22 8.95
CA PHE A 280 -17.04 -4.97 8.65
C PHE A 280 -15.89 -4.73 9.64
N THR A 281 -16.16 -4.83 10.93
CA THR A 281 -15.16 -4.60 11.97
C THR A 281 -14.01 -5.60 11.88
N LEU A 282 -14.33 -6.90 11.76
CA LEU A 282 -13.31 -7.94 11.64
C LEU A 282 -12.46 -7.78 10.37
N THR A 283 -13.08 -7.51 9.23
CA THR A 283 -12.35 -7.31 7.96
C THR A 283 -11.49 -6.07 7.97
N SER A 284 -11.89 -5.01 8.67
CA SER A 284 -11.09 -3.79 8.84
C SER A 284 -9.87 -4.04 9.72
N ILE A 285 -10.02 -4.78 10.83
CA ILE A 285 -8.90 -5.18 11.70
C ILE A 285 -7.93 -6.10 10.95
N ILE A 286 -8.45 -7.14 10.27
CA ILE A 286 -7.62 -8.05 9.48
C ILE A 286 -6.91 -7.27 8.37
N GLY A 287 -7.61 -6.36 7.70
CA GLY A 287 -7.05 -5.50 6.66
C GLY A 287 -5.90 -4.66 7.18
N PHE A 288 -6.02 -4.03 8.35
CA PHE A 288 -4.97 -3.28 9.02
C PHE A 288 -3.74 -4.15 9.31
N ILE A 289 -3.94 -5.32 9.92
CA ILE A 289 -2.85 -6.24 10.27
C ILE A 289 -2.14 -6.77 9.02
N ILE A 290 -2.91 -7.19 7.99
CA ILE A 290 -2.33 -7.66 6.72
C ILE A 290 -1.61 -6.52 6.01
N GLY A 291 -2.12 -5.29 6.08
CA GLY A 291 -1.45 -4.10 5.56
C GLY A 291 -0.07 -3.93 6.18
N ALA A 292 0.01 -3.99 7.51
CA ALA A 292 1.28 -3.89 8.23
C ALA A 292 2.28 -4.98 7.80
N GLY A 293 1.84 -6.24 7.75
CA GLY A 293 2.68 -7.36 7.32
C GLY A 293 3.08 -7.30 5.84
N MET A 294 2.17 -6.86 4.96
CA MET A 294 2.42 -6.72 3.53
C MET A 294 3.52 -5.68 3.25
N PHE A 295 3.36 -4.47 3.80
CA PHE A 295 4.35 -3.41 3.57
C PHE A 295 5.67 -3.73 4.27
N GLY A 296 5.63 -4.37 5.45
CA GLY A 296 6.82 -4.93 6.09
C GLY A 296 7.57 -5.89 5.17
N ALA A 297 6.89 -6.85 4.55
CA ALA A 297 7.52 -7.79 3.63
C ALA A 297 8.02 -7.12 2.34
N ILE A 298 7.21 -6.24 1.72
CA ILE A 298 7.55 -5.57 0.45
C ILE A 298 8.73 -4.61 0.61
N ILE A 299 8.91 -3.98 1.77
CA ILE A 299 10.00 -3.03 2.02
C ILE A 299 11.23 -3.73 2.61
N MET A 300 11.03 -4.62 3.58
CA MET A 300 12.15 -5.25 4.29
C MET A 300 12.86 -6.32 3.45
N LEU A 301 12.13 -7.06 2.60
CA LEU A 301 12.74 -8.12 1.80
C LEU A 301 13.71 -7.59 0.73
N PRO A 302 13.39 -6.55 -0.08
CA PRO A 302 14.37 -5.93 -0.97
C PRO A 302 15.57 -5.36 -0.24
N LEU A 303 15.34 -4.74 0.93
CA LEU A 303 16.40 -4.17 1.74
C LEU A 303 17.36 -5.26 2.26
N TYR A 304 16.81 -6.38 2.74
CA TYR A 304 17.60 -7.57 3.10
C TYR A 304 18.44 -8.08 1.91
N LEU A 305 17.84 -8.20 0.72
CA LEU A 305 18.53 -8.66 -0.49
C LEU A 305 19.65 -7.71 -0.92
N GLN A 306 19.47 -6.41 -0.75
CA GLN A 306 20.47 -5.41 -1.09
C GLN A 306 21.63 -5.41 -0.09
N ILE A 307 21.33 -5.34 1.20
CA ILE A 307 22.33 -5.20 2.25
C ILE A 307 23.06 -6.53 2.50
N ILE A 308 22.31 -7.60 2.78
CA ILE A 308 22.89 -8.88 3.19
C ILE A 308 23.45 -9.66 2.01
N GLN A 309 22.74 -9.71 0.88
CA GLN A 309 23.19 -10.45 -0.29
C GLN A 309 23.96 -9.60 -1.31
N GLY A 310 24.16 -8.31 -1.04
CA GLY A 310 24.95 -7.42 -1.90
C GLY A 310 24.35 -7.21 -3.30
N ASN A 311 23.01 -7.34 -3.45
CA ASN A 311 22.37 -7.16 -4.75
C ASN A 311 22.17 -5.67 -5.06
N SER A 312 22.26 -5.29 -6.34
CA SER A 312 21.80 -3.98 -6.79
C SER A 312 20.28 -3.84 -6.58
N ALA A 313 19.77 -2.62 -6.54
CA ALA A 313 18.34 -2.35 -6.40
C ALA A 313 17.52 -3.06 -7.48
N THR A 314 17.99 -3.03 -8.74
CA THR A 314 17.37 -3.75 -9.88
C THR A 314 17.36 -5.27 -9.66
N SER A 315 18.49 -5.86 -9.20
CA SER A 315 18.57 -7.30 -8.93
C SER A 315 17.68 -7.71 -7.77
N ALA A 316 17.63 -6.91 -6.70
CA ALA A 316 16.74 -7.14 -5.56
C ALA A 316 15.26 -7.08 -5.98
N GLY A 317 14.88 -6.12 -6.84
CA GLY A 317 13.55 -6.02 -7.41
C GLY A 317 13.16 -7.26 -8.22
N LEU A 318 14.05 -7.76 -9.08
CA LEU A 318 13.82 -9.01 -9.83
C LEU A 318 13.71 -10.22 -8.91
N LYS A 319 14.48 -10.25 -7.83
CA LYS A 319 14.42 -11.31 -6.81
C LYS A 319 13.12 -11.30 -5.96
N LEU A 320 12.24 -10.31 -6.12
CA LEU A 320 10.88 -10.32 -5.57
C LEU A 320 9.86 -11.09 -6.44
N ILE A 321 10.23 -11.52 -7.65
CA ILE A 321 9.34 -12.29 -8.52
C ILE A 321 8.69 -13.49 -7.81
N PRO A 322 9.38 -14.28 -6.98
CA PRO A 322 8.75 -15.38 -6.23
C PRO A 322 7.61 -14.92 -5.31
N LEU A 323 7.78 -13.80 -4.61
CA LEU A 323 6.72 -13.20 -3.78
C LEU A 323 5.48 -12.88 -4.64
N MET A 324 5.70 -12.26 -5.81
CA MET A 324 4.62 -11.87 -6.73
C MET A 324 3.93 -13.08 -7.34
N LEU A 325 4.69 -14.12 -7.71
CA LEU A 325 4.13 -15.40 -8.18
C LEU A 325 3.27 -16.06 -7.10
N GLY A 326 3.70 -16.00 -5.84
CA GLY A 326 2.89 -16.43 -4.70
C GLY A 326 1.58 -15.67 -4.63
N ILE A 327 1.63 -14.33 -4.60
CA ILE A 327 0.42 -13.50 -4.55
C ILE A 327 -0.51 -13.84 -5.73
N LEU A 328 -0.01 -13.83 -6.96
CA LEU A 328 -0.83 -14.02 -8.15
C LEU A 328 -1.47 -15.42 -8.18
N THR A 329 -0.67 -16.47 -7.97
CA THR A 329 -1.15 -17.86 -8.05
C THR A 329 -2.24 -18.13 -7.02
N PHE A 330 -2.02 -17.71 -5.77
CA PHE A 330 -2.98 -17.97 -4.70
C PHE A 330 -4.20 -17.05 -4.76
N THR A 331 -4.06 -15.80 -5.25
CA THR A 331 -5.22 -14.93 -5.52
C THR A 331 -6.12 -15.50 -6.63
N VAL A 332 -5.54 -15.96 -7.74
CA VAL A 332 -6.32 -16.57 -8.82
C VAL A 332 -6.97 -17.87 -8.37
N THR A 333 -6.24 -18.69 -7.61
CA THR A 333 -6.76 -19.97 -7.11
C THR A 333 -7.92 -19.75 -6.14
N SER A 334 -7.75 -18.87 -5.14
CA SER A 334 -8.82 -18.56 -4.19
C SER A 334 -10.04 -17.96 -4.90
N GLY A 335 -9.83 -17.05 -5.85
CA GLY A 335 -10.92 -16.47 -6.61
C GLY A 335 -11.73 -17.48 -7.41
N ARG A 336 -11.06 -18.40 -8.12
CA ARG A 336 -11.72 -19.50 -8.86
C ARG A 336 -12.48 -20.45 -7.93
N MET A 337 -11.89 -20.78 -6.80
CA MET A 337 -12.52 -21.67 -5.83
C MET A 337 -13.74 -21.02 -5.17
N ILE A 338 -13.65 -19.73 -4.80
CA ILE A 338 -14.78 -18.97 -4.25
C ILE A 338 -15.94 -18.94 -5.25
N THR A 339 -15.66 -18.67 -6.52
CA THR A 339 -16.70 -18.66 -7.57
C THR A 339 -17.38 -20.03 -7.70
N LYS A 340 -16.63 -21.13 -7.58
CA LYS A 340 -17.18 -22.50 -7.68
C LYS A 340 -17.95 -22.92 -6.44
N THR A 341 -17.40 -22.67 -5.25
CA THR A 341 -17.91 -23.22 -3.99
C THR A 341 -18.85 -22.28 -3.25
N GLY A 342 -18.79 -20.98 -3.51
CA GLY A 342 -19.47 -19.94 -2.75
C GLY A 342 -18.88 -19.69 -1.35
N LYS A 343 -17.84 -20.42 -0.95
CA LYS A 343 -17.19 -20.32 0.36
C LYS A 343 -15.97 -19.41 0.30
N TYR A 344 -15.88 -18.43 1.18
CA TYR A 344 -14.77 -17.46 1.20
C TYR A 344 -13.98 -17.46 2.51
N LYS A 345 -14.60 -17.81 3.65
CA LYS A 345 -14.00 -17.70 4.99
C LYS A 345 -12.70 -18.50 5.14
N VAL A 346 -12.61 -19.67 4.54
CA VAL A 346 -11.44 -20.55 4.66
C VAL A 346 -10.16 -19.89 4.16
N TYR A 347 -10.24 -19.01 3.15
CA TYR A 347 -9.06 -18.43 2.51
C TYR A 347 -8.33 -17.41 3.39
N PRO A 348 -8.98 -16.42 4.03
CA PRO A 348 -8.28 -15.54 4.96
C PRO A 348 -7.77 -16.28 6.20
N VAL A 349 -8.46 -17.33 6.66
CA VAL A 349 -7.98 -18.16 7.79
C VAL A 349 -6.68 -18.88 7.41
N VAL A 350 -6.69 -19.61 6.30
CA VAL A 350 -5.48 -20.33 5.82
C VAL A 350 -4.40 -19.33 5.39
N GLY A 351 -4.78 -18.25 4.73
CA GLY A 351 -3.87 -17.23 4.24
C GLY A 351 -3.10 -16.52 5.34
N THR A 352 -3.75 -16.17 6.45
CA THR A 352 -3.06 -15.55 7.60
C THR A 352 -2.10 -16.51 8.27
N VAL A 353 -2.41 -17.81 8.35
CA VAL A 353 -1.47 -18.83 8.85
C VAL A 353 -0.26 -18.95 7.92
N ILE A 354 -0.49 -19.11 6.61
CA ILE A 354 0.60 -19.23 5.63
C ILE A 354 1.49 -18.00 5.65
N MET A 355 0.91 -16.79 5.71
CA MET A 355 1.67 -15.55 5.80
C MET A 355 2.51 -15.50 7.08
N SER A 356 1.95 -15.87 8.22
CA SER A 356 2.66 -15.92 9.51
C SER A 356 3.82 -16.90 9.47
N VAL A 357 3.61 -18.11 8.92
CA VAL A 357 4.66 -19.11 8.75
C VAL A 357 5.79 -18.58 7.84
N GLY A 358 5.44 -17.89 6.74
CA GLY A 358 6.42 -17.30 5.83
C GLY A 358 7.25 -16.20 6.49
N ILE A 359 6.63 -15.32 7.29
CA ILE A 359 7.31 -14.25 8.05
C ILE A 359 8.21 -14.88 9.14
N PHE A 360 7.73 -15.89 9.85
CA PHE A 360 8.53 -16.62 10.82
C PHE A 360 9.72 -17.33 10.15
N ALA A 361 9.51 -17.98 9.01
CA ALA A 361 10.59 -18.59 8.24
C ALA A 361 11.61 -17.53 7.79
N MET A 362 11.17 -16.34 7.36
CA MET A 362 12.07 -15.24 6.99
C MET A 362 12.90 -14.74 8.19
N SER A 363 12.39 -14.83 9.42
CA SER A 363 13.18 -14.48 10.60
C SER A 363 14.39 -15.41 10.80
N THR A 364 14.36 -16.63 10.27
CA THR A 364 15.50 -17.57 10.36
C THR A 364 16.60 -17.30 9.32
N ALA A 365 16.38 -16.38 8.38
CA ALA A 365 17.35 -16.04 7.35
C ALA A 365 18.59 -15.36 7.95
N ARG A 366 19.79 -15.78 7.50
CA ARG A 366 21.10 -15.30 7.95
C ARG A 366 21.95 -14.85 6.76
N VAL A 367 23.16 -14.37 7.02
CA VAL A 367 24.10 -13.88 6.00
C VAL A 367 24.38 -14.94 4.93
N ASP A 368 24.51 -16.20 5.33
CA ASP A 368 24.83 -17.36 4.48
C ASP A 368 23.61 -18.05 3.85
N THR A 369 22.38 -17.55 4.14
CA THR A 369 21.16 -18.18 3.62
C THR A 369 21.09 -18.05 2.10
N PRO A 370 21.01 -19.18 1.37
CA PRO A 370 20.99 -19.15 -0.09
C PRO A 370 19.67 -18.55 -0.61
N TYR A 371 19.74 -17.82 -1.71
CA TYR A 371 18.59 -17.12 -2.29
C TYR A 371 17.38 -18.03 -2.57
N TRP A 372 17.57 -19.28 -3.00
CA TRP A 372 16.46 -20.19 -3.28
C TRP A 372 15.57 -20.43 -2.05
N LEU A 373 16.15 -20.45 -0.86
CA LEU A 373 15.40 -20.60 0.40
C LEU A 373 14.59 -19.32 0.71
N ILE A 374 15.21 -18.14 0.51
CA ILE A 374 14.53 -16.85 0.64
C ILE A 374 13.38 -16.76 -0.38
N ALA A 375 13.58 -17.25 -1.60
CA ALA A 375 12.55 -17.30 -2.63
C ALA A 375 11.34 -18.18 -2.19
N ILE A 376 11.59 -19.31 -1.54
CA ILE A 376 10.52 -20.15 -0.96
C ILE A 376 9.77 -19.38 0.12
N PHE A 377 10.48 -18.73 1.06
CA PHE A 377 9.84 -17.92 2.10
C PHE A 377 8.99 -16.79 1.49
N ALA A 378 9.51 -16.14 0.45
CA ALA A 378 8.79 -15.10 -0.29
C ALA A 378 7.52 -15.64 -0.96
N VAL A 379 7.56 -16.83 -1.59
CA VAL A 379 6.37 -17.49 -2.15
C VAL A 379 5.33 -17.78 -1.06
N ILE A 380 5.76 -18.24 0.11
CA ILE A 380 4.86 -18.54 1.24
C ILE A 380 4.19 -17.24 1.73
N ILE A 381 4.96 -16.16 1.94
CA ILE A 381 4.40 -14.85 2.33
C ILE A 381 3.41 -14.36 1.26
N GLY A 382 3.83 -14.39 0.00
CA GLY A 382 2.98 -13.99 -1.13
C GLY A 382 1.71 -14.84 -1.25
N GLY A 383 1.81 -16.14 -1.01
CA GLY A 383 0.66 -17.05 -0.99
C GLY A 383 -0.36 -16.68 0.08
N GLY A 384 0.11 -16.39 1.30
CA GLY A 384 -0.74 -15.92 2.39
C GLY A 384 -1.44 -14.59 2.08
N LEU A 385 -0.72 -13.63 1.51
CA LEU A 385 -1.28 -12.36 1.03
C LEU A 385 -2.33 -12.58 -0.06
N GLY A 386 -2.03 -13.42 -1.06
CA GLY A 386 -2.92 -13.73 -2.18
C GLY A 386 -4.23 -14.37 -1.75
N LEU A 387 -4.19 -15.27 -0.75
CA LEU A 387 -5.40 -15.88 -0.19
C LEU A 387 -6.24 -14.86 0.60
N SER A 388 -5.62 -13.96 1.32
CA SER A 388 -6.31 -13.13 2.32
C SER A 388 -6.82 -11.82 1.74
N MET A 389 -6.00 -11.08 0.99
CA MET A 389 -6.21 -9.67 0.68
C MET A 389 -7.52 -9.41 -0.08
N GLN A 390 -7.77 -10.16 -1.15
CA GLN A 390 -8.98 -9.97 -1.96
C GLN A 390 -10.22 -10.63 -1.33
N THR A 391 -10.00 -11.71 -0.62
CA THR A 391 -11.09 -12.47 0.01
C THR A 391 -11.76 -11.69 1.14
N ILE A 392 -10.98 -10.90 1.88
CA ILE A 392 -11.50 -9.98 2.92
C ILE A 392 -12.42 -8.93 2.30
N VAL A 393 -12.04 -8.38 1.14
CA VAL A 393 -12.87 -7.39 0.42
C VAL A 393 -14.19 -8.03 -0.05
N ILE A 394 -14.15 -9.27 -0.55
CA ILE A 394 -15.38 -9.99 -0.93
C ILE A 394 -16.27 -10.23 0.29
N ALA A 395 -15.68 -10.70 1.41
CA ALA A 395 -16.42 -10.92 2.66
C ALA A 395 -17.12 -9.65 3.13
N LEU A 396 -16.40 -8.52 3.13
CA LEU A 396 -16.93 -7.21 3.47
C LEU A 396 -18.10 -6.80 2.58
N GLN A 397 -17.86 -6.82 1.25
CA GLN A 397 -18.84 -6.37 0.27
C GLN A 397 -20.09 -7.26 0.21
N ASN A 398 -20.00 -8.51 0.67
CA ASN A 398 -21.15 -9.42 0.81
C ASN A 398 -21.93 -9.22 2.11
N ALA A 399 -21.35 -8.51 3.09
CA ALA A 399 -21.93 -8.35 4.42
C ALA A 399 -22.54 -6.97 4.66
N VAL A 400 -22.35 -6.01 3.76
CA VAL A 400 -22.89 -4.65 3.86
C VAL A 400 -23.98 -4.41 2.82
N ASP A 401 -24.89 -3.50 3.11
CA ASP A 401 -25.93 -3.09 2.18
C ASP A 401 -25.32 -2.44 0.93
N PHE A 402 -25.98 -2.56 -0.21
CA PHE A 402 -25.50 -1.98 -1.47
C PHE A 402 -25.28 -0.47 -1.38
N LYS A 403 -26.14 0.24 -0.63
CA LYS A 403 -26.03 1.70 -0.39
C LYS A 403 -24.75 2.10 0.33
N ASP A 404 -24.20 1.23 1.19
CA ASP A 404 -23.01 1.47 2.02
C ASP A 404 -21.74 0.85 1.43
N LEU A 405 -21.86 0.17 0.28
CA LEU A 405 -20.78 -0.61 -0.34
C LEU A 405 -19.55 0.25 -0.66
N GLY A 406 -19.76 1.47 -1.14
CA GLY A 406 -18.70 2.40 -1.47
C GLY A 406 -17.89 2.80 -0.25
N ILE A 407 -18.58 3.30 0.78
CA ILE A 407 -17.94 3.77 2.00
C ILE A 407 -17.30 2.61 2.79
N ALA A 408 -17.94 1.45 2.86
CA ALA A 408 -17.39 0.28 3.53
C ALA A 408 -16.10 -0.21 2.85
N THR A 409 -16.10 -0.29 1.51
CA THR A 409 -14.93 -0.77 0.74
C THR A 409 -13.76 0.22 0.81
N SER A 410 -14.02 1.51 0.69
CA SER A 410 -12.98 2.55 0.80
C SER A 410 -12.42 2.63 2.23
N SER A 411 -13.27 2.47 3.25
CA SER A 411 -12.84 2.40 4.65
C SER A 411 -11.94 1.17 4.92
N ASN A 412 -12.27 0.02 4.38
CA ASN A 412 -11.41 -1.17 4.49
C ASN A 412 -10.04 -0.95 3.81
N THR A 413 -10.03 -0.32 2.63
CA THR A 413 -8.80 0.06 1.94
C THR A 413 -7.98 1.06 2.76
N PHE A 414 -8.65 2.05 3.37
CA PHE A 414 -8.03 3.01 4.29
C PHE A 414 -7.36 2.30 5.48
N PHE A 415 -8.06 1.42 6.20
CA PHE A 415 -7.47 0.69 7.33
C PHE A 415 -6.28 -0.17 6.90
N ARG A 416 -6.34 -0.80 5.74
CA ARG A 416 -5.21 -1.57 5.19
C ARG A 416 -4.01 -0.69 4.88
N THR A 417 -4.21 0.45 4.23
CA THR A 417 -3.11 1.38 3.90
C THR A 417 -2.53 2.02 5.16
N LEU A 418 -3.40 2.37 6.11
CA LEU A 418 -2.99 2.87 7.42
C LEU A 418 -2.15 1.83 8.17
N GLY A 419 -2.60 0.57 8.19
CA GLY A 419 -1.81 -0.54 8.74
C GLY A 419 -0.45 -0.67 8.09
N GLY A 420 -0.39 -0.52 6.75
CA GLY A 420 0.86 -0.52 6.00
C GLY A 420 1.82 0.60 6.42
N ALA A 421 1.32 1.81 6.59
CA ALA A 421 2.10 2.95 7.06
C ALA A 421 2.63 2.73 8.50
N PHE A 422 1.78 2.24 9.39
CA PHE A 422 2.18 1.88 10.76
C PHE A 422 3.23 0.76 10.77
N GLY A 423 3.00 -0.31 9.98
CA GLY A 423 3.94 -1.41 9.87
C GLY A 423 5.31 -0.96 9.37
N THR A 424 5.35 -0.14 8.33
CA THR A 424 6.59 0.42 7.79
C THR A 424 7.33 1.25 8.84
N ALA A 425 6.63 2.14 9.55
CA ALA A 425 7.22 2.97 10.60
C ALA A 425 7.79 2.11 11.73
N ILE A 426 6.98 1.22 12.31
CA ILE A 426 7.37 0.39 13.46
C ILE A 426 8.53 -0.55 13.09
N PHE A 427 8.43 -1.26 11.96
CA PHE A 427 9.46 -2.21 11.55
C PHE A 427 10.75 -1.50 11.11
N GLY A 428 10.63 -0.32 10.47
CA GLY A 428 11.77 0.52 10.13
C GLY A 428 12.53 0.98 11.36
N THR A 429 11.83 1.43 12.40
CA THR A 429 12.45 1.83 13.67
C THR A 429 13.11 0.67 14.39
N ILE A 430 12.41 -0.48 14.50
CA ILE A 430 13.00 -1.66 15.10
C ILE A 430 14.31 -2.04 14.36
N LEU A 431 14.30 -1.96 13.02
CA LEU A 431 15.50 -2.22 12.22
C LEU A 431 16.62 -1.23 12.58
N SER A 432 16.35 0.08 12.54
CA SER A 432 17.33 1.13 12.80
C SER A 432 17.94 1.00 14.20
N ASP A 433 17.10 0.90 15.24
CA ASP A 433 17.53 0.77 16.62
C ASP A 433 18.36 -0.50 16.86
N ARG A 434 17.94 -1.62 16.26
CA ARG A 434 18.66 -2.90 16.39
C ARG A 434 19.96 -2.92 15.61
N VAL A 435 20.01 -2.28 14.44
CA VAL A 435 21.27 -2.12 13.69
C VAL A 435 22.27 -1.33 14.52
N ALA A 436 21.90 -0.19 15.10
CA ALA A 436 22.77 0.61 15.93
C ALA A 436 23.31 -0.20 17.14
N GLN A 437 22.41 -0.87 17.89
CA GLN A 437 22.79 -1.69 19.06
C GLN A 437 23.68 -2.88 18.67
N ASN A 438 23.37 -3.59 17.58
CA ASN A 438 24.13 -4.74 17.14
C ASN A 438 25.50 -4.34 16.57
N LEU A 439 25.59 -3.20 15.88
CA LEU A 439 26.88 -2.64 15.43
C LEU A 439 27.76 -2.30 16.63
N GLU A 440 27.24 -1.52 17.58
CA GLU A 440 27.97 -1.16 18.80
C GLU A 440 28.50 -2.40 19.53
N ARG A 441 27.65 -3.40 19.73
CA ARG A 441 28.03 -4.66 20.37
C ARG A 441 29.08 -5.42 19.59
N ASN A 442 28.89 -5.64 18.28
CA ASN A 442 29.81 -6.41 17.44
C ASN A 442 31.19 -5.73 17.36
N PHE A 443 31.22 -4.39 17.28
CA PHE A 443 32.46 -3.63 17.28
C PHE A 443 33.15 -3.67 18.65
N ALA A 444 32.41 -3.60 19.76
CA ALA A 444 32.98 -3.71 21.11
C ALA A 444 33.58 -5.12 21.33
N ASP A 445 32.86 -6.18 20.97
CA ASP A 445 33.32 -7.57 21.07
C ASP A 445 34.58 -7.81 20.21
N PHE A 446 34.60 -7.25 18.99
CA PHE A 446 35.76 -7.34 18.09
C PHE A 446 36.97 -6.58 18.65
N ALA A 447 36.78 -5.38 19.21
CA ALA A 447 37.83 -4.59 19.86
C ALA A 447 38.44 -5.30 21.03
N ALA A 448 37.62 -5.92 21.88
CA ALA A 448 38.08 -6.70 23.03
C ALA A 448 38.91 -7.92 22.59
N ALA A 449 38.51 -8.59 21.50
CA ALA A 449 39.21 -9.74 20.95
C ALA A 449 40.49 -9.39 20.16
N ASN A 450 40.57 -8.16 19.60
CA ASN A 450 41.65 -7.71 18.72
C ASN A 450 42.18 -6.31 19.11
N PRO A 451 42.86 -6.15 20.26
CA PRO A 451 43.37 -4.85 20.69
C PRO A 451 44.32 -4.24 19.64
N GLY A 452 43.95 -3.06 19.11
CA GLY A 452 44.76 -2.34 18.13
C GLY A 452 44.29 -2.44 16.66
N LYS A 453 43.50 -3.42 16.28
CA LYS A 453 42.95 -3.48 14.89
C LYS A 453 41.86 -2.45 14.59
N LEU A 454 41.16 -1.98 15.62
CA LEU A 454 40.10 -0.95 15.47
C LEU A 454 40.65 0.48 15.44
N ALA A 455 41.93 0.70 15.74
CA ALA A 455 42.52 2.05 15.67
C ALA A 455 42.49 2.67 14.25
N SER A 456 42.26 1.85 13.22
CA SER A 456 42.08 2.27 11.81
C SER A 456 40.63 2.42 11.38
N VAL A 457 39.65 2.14 12.25
CA VAL A 457 38.22 2.27 11.93
C VAL A 457 37.72 3.61 12.45
N ASP A 458 37.18 4.42 11.54
CA ASP A 458 36.62 5.73 11.88
C ASP A 458 35.45 5.55 12.90
N PRO A 459 35.47 6.20 14.06
CA PRO A 459 34.36 6.15 15.02
C PRO A 459 33.01 6.55 14.43
N SER A 460 33.00 7.38 13.37
CA SER A 460 31.79 7.79 12.66
C SER A 460 31.27 6.73 11.68
N LEU A 461 31.94 5.58 11.55
CA LEU A 461 31.54 4.53 10.61
C LEU A 461 30.15 3.96 10.95
N ALA A 462 29.83 3.81 12.24
CA ALA A 462 28.50 3.31 12.65
C ALA A 462 27.38 4.28 12.23
N ASP A 463 27.59 5.57 12.39
CA ASP A 463 26.64 6.61 11.93
C ASP A 463 26.56 6.66 10.40
N SER A 464 27.71 6.53 9.73
CA SER A 464 27.76 6.49 8.26
C SER A 464 27.07 5.27 7.68
N LEU A 465 27.18 4.10 8.32
CA LEU A 465 26.52 2.85 7.90
C LEU A 465 25.00 2.87 8.09
N SER A 466 24.52 3.61 9.09
CA SER A 466 23.08 3.80 9.29
C SER A 466 22.44 4.65 8.18
N THR A 467 23.23 5.50 7.53
CA THR A 467 22.77 6.44 6.48
C THR A 467 23.15 6.01 5.06
N ASN A 468 24.28 5.30 4.90
CA ASN A 468 24.76 4.86 3.58
C ASN A 468 25.29 3.42 3.60
N THR A 469 24.46 2.50 3.13
CA THR A 469 24.80 1.06 3.08
C THR A 469 25.76 0.69 1.92
N GLU A 470 26.02 1.58 0.96
CA GLU A 470 26.97 1.33 -0.14
C GLU A 470 28.41 1.20 0.37
N ILE A 471 28.72 1.90 1.46
CA ILE A 471 30.02 1.83 2.14
C ILE A 471 30.37 0.38 2.53
N ILE A 472 29.37 -0.47 2.80
CA ILE A 472 29.58 -1.89 3.17
C ILE A 472 30.40 -2.64 2.13
N SER A 473 30.25 -2.29 0.84
CA SER A 473 30.99 -2.95 -0.26
C SER A 473 32.49 -2.63 -0.23
N THR A 474 32.88 -1.48 0.30
CA THR A 474 34.28 -0.98 0.33
C THR A 474 35.03 -1.36 1.61
N LEU A 475 34.33 -1.91 2.62
CA LEU A 475 34.92 -2.26 3.91
C LEU A 475 35.88 -3.46 3.80
N PRO A 476 36.95 -3.50 4.62
CA PRO A 476 37.75 -4.70 4.81
C PRO A 476 36.89 -5.89 5.21
N ILE A 477 37.23 -7.09 4.75
CA ILE A 477 36.42 -8.30 4.92
C ILE A 477 36.03 -8.59 6.38
N GLU A 478 36.93 -8.34 7.33
CA GLU A 478 36.69 -8.55 8.76
C GLU A 478 35.56 -7.61 9.26
N ILE A 479 35.64 -6.32 8.91
CA ILE A 479 34.66 -5.29 9.30
C ILE A 479 33.33 -5.52 8.57
N LYS A 480 33.40 -5.85 7.28
CA LYS A 480 32.23 -6.17 6.47
C LYS A 480 31.41 -7.31 7.09
N THR A 481 32.08 -8.37 7.55
CA THR A 481 31.40 -9.51 8.20
C THR A 481 30.66 -9.08 9.46
N LEU A 482 31.29 -8.28 10.33
CA LEU A 482 30.67 -7.76 11.55
C LEU A 482 29.42 -6.92 11.25
N VAL A 483 29.51 -6.08 10.21
CA VAL A 483 28.39 -5.23 9.77
C VAL A 483 27.24 -6.07 9.24
N LEU A 484 27.53 -7.05 8.36
CA LEU A 484 26.50 -7.93 7.79
C LEU A 484 25.83 -8.80 8.86
N GLU A 485 26.57 -9.27 9.86
CA GLU A 485 26.02 -10.00 11.01
C GLU A 485 25.10 -9.10 11.86
N ALA A 486 25.49 -7.84 12.10
CA ALA A 486 24.66 -6.88 12.82
C ALA A 486 23.34 -6.61 12.09
N PHE A 487 23.37 -6.36 10.77
CA PHE A 487 22.17 -6.21 9.96
C PHE A 487 21.32 -7.48 9.94
N SER A 488 21.94 -8.66 9.78
CA SER A 488 21.23 -9.94 9.75
C SER A 488 20.49 -10.21 11.07
N ALA A 489 21.13 -9.96 12.22
CA ALA A 489 20.51 -10.07 13.54
C ALA A 489 19.36 -9.06 13.72
N SER A 490 19.48 -7.88 13.11
CA SER A 490 18.45 -6.85 13.15
C SER A 490 17.23 -7.24 12.31
N PHE A 491 17.43 -7.77 11.10
CA PHE A 491 16.35 -8.31 10.27
C PHE A 491 15.65 -9.50 10.94
N HIS A 492 16.43 -10.42 11.59
CA HIS A 492 15.85 -11.49 12.40
C HIS A 492 14.85 -10.91 13.42
N THR A 493 15.26 -9.90 14.17
CA THR A 493 14.43 -9.26 15.18
C THR A 493 13.16 -8.64 14.56
N VAL A 494 13.29 -7.91 13.44
CA VAL A 494 12.13 -7.29 12.75
C VAL A 494 11.11 -8.35 12.34
N PHE A 495 11.53 -9.42 11.66
CA PHE A 495 10.62 -10.47 11.23
C PHE A 495 10.02 -11.25 12.40
N LEU A 496 10.80 -11.44 13.47
CA LEU A 496 10.32 -12.10 14.69
C LEU A 496 9.24 -11.26 15.40
N PHE A 497 9.35 -9.92 15.38
CA PHE A 497 8.31 -9.01 15.89
C PHE A 497 7.10 -8.93 14.95
N ALA A 498 7.30 -8.99 13.64
CA ALA A 498 6.22 -8.98 12.65
C ALA A 498 5.35 -10.26 12.74
N PHE A 499 5.95 -11.41 13.07
CA PHE A 499 5.26 -12.69 13.16
C PHE A 499 4.03 -12.67 14.09
N PRO A 500 4.12 -12.32 15.40
CA PRO A 500 2.96 -12.33 16.28
C PRO A 500 1.91 -11.30 15.86
N VAL A 501 2.32 -10.15 15.31
CA VAL A 501 1.38 -9.14 14.80
C VAL A 501 0.54 -9.74 13.68
N VAL A 502 1.15 -10.38 12.70
CA VAL A 502 0.42 -11.00 11.58
C VAL A 502 -0.36 -12.24 12.05
N ALA A 503 0.15 -13.01 13.01
CA ALA A 503 -0.54 -14.15 13.58
C ALA A 503 -1.85 -13.76 14.30
N LEU A 504 -1.94 -12.55 14.85
CA LEU A 504 -3.21 -12.03 15.41
C LEU A 504 -4.33 -11.99 14.37
N ALA A 505 -4.02 -11.75 13.10
CA ALA A 505 -5.05 -11.75 12.04
C ALA A 505 -5.79 -13.09 11.91
N PHE A 506 -5.13 -14.20 12.24
CA PHE A 506 -5.73 -15.53 12.24
C PHE A 506 -6.93 -15.64 13.21
N PHE A 507 -6.80 -15.12 14.41
CA PHE A 507 -7.89 -15.16 15.39
C PHE A 507 -9.11 -14.35 14.94
N PHE A 508 -8.88 -13.18 14.30
CA PHE A 508 -9.96 -12.39 13.74
C PHE A 508 -10.54 -13.07 12.47
N ALA A 509 -9.74 -13.75 11.67
CA ALA A 509 -10.20 -14.47 10.50
C ALA A 509 -11.09 -15.68 10.87
N ILE A 510 -10.77 -16.42 11.91
CA ILE A 510 -11.65 -17.49 12.44
C ILE A 510 -12.99 -16.93 12.89
N ALA A 511 -12.99 -15.74 13.51
CA ALA A 511 -14.19 -15.10 14.02
C ALA A 511 -15.13 -14.55 12.91
N LEU A 512 -14.68 -14.52 11.64
CA LEU A 512 -15.53 -14.15 10.50
C LEU A 512 -16.70 -15.14 10.36
N GLU A 513 -17.87 -14.61 10.04
CA GLU A 513 -19.05 -15.40 9.70
C GLU A 513 -19.06 -15.69 8.20
N GLU A 514 -19.38 -16.94 7.83
CA GLU A 514 -19.58 -17.29 6.44
C GLU A 514 -21.04 -17.06 6.08
N LYS A 515 -21.27 -16.10 5.18
CA LYS A 515 -22.60 -15.81 4.63
C LYS A 515 -22.68 -16.28 3.19
N PRO A 516 -23.82 -16.82 2.73
CA PRO A 516 -23.99 -17.17 1.32
C PRO A 516 -23.64 -15.97 0.43
N LEU A 517 -22.86 -16.20 -0.61
CA LEU A 517 -22.52 -15.14 -1.57
C LEU A 517 -23.72 -14.84 -2.46
N GLN A 518 -24.05 -13.57 -2.60
CA GLN A 518 -25.05 -13.12 -3.57
C GLN A 518 -24.58 -13.45 -4.98
N ASP A 519 -25.47 -14.03 -5.75
CA ASP A 519 -25.26 -14.29 -7.19
C ASP A 519 -25.58 -13.04 -8.02
N SER A 520 -25.42 -13.15 -9.34
CA SER A 520 -25.66 -12.03 -10.26
C SER A 520 -27.12 -11.56 -10.26
N ALA A 521 -28.10 -12.43 -10.03
CA ALA A 521 -29.51 -12.08 -9.96
C ALA A 521 -29.83 -11.30 -8.67
N GLY A 522 -29.38 -11.80 -7.52
CA GLY A 522 -29.55 -11.12 -6.23
C GLY A 522 -28.82 -9.76 -6.19
N HIS A 523 -27.63 -9.66 -6.81
CA HIS A 523 -26.91 -8.40 -6.93
C HIS A 523 -27.65 -7.38 -7.83
N ALA A 524 -28.24 -7.82 -8.93
CA ALA A 524 -29.04 -6.94 -9.81
C ALA A 524 -30.30 -6.44 -9.09
N SER A 525 -31.00 -7.30 -8.33
CA SER A 525 -32.15 -6.90 -7.51
C SER A 525 -31.76 -5.86 -6.46
N ALA A 526 -30.73 -6.12 -5.66
CA ALA A 526 -30.26 -5.19 -4.64
C ALA A 526 -29.86 -3.81 -5.22
N ARG A 527 -29.31 -3.79 -6.44
CA ARG A 527 -29.01 -2.57 -7.18
C ARG A 527 -30.25 -1.82 -7.63
N GLN A 528 -31.28 -2.53 -8.06
CA GLN A 528 -32.58 -1.93 -8.46
C GLN A 528 -33.32 -1.38 -7.25
N ASP A 529 -33.35 -2.09 -6.14
CA ASP A 529 -33.98 -1.65 -4.89
C ASP A 529 -33.31 -0.37 -4.36
N ALA A 530 -31.97 -0.32 -4.33
CA ALA A 530 -31.24 0.89 -3.96
C ALA A 530 -31.45 2.07 -4.90
N ALA A 531 -31.73 1.83 -6.19
CA ALA A 531 -32.11 2.86 -7.15
C ALA A 531 -33.57 3.31 -6.97
N GLY A 532 -34.48 2.40 -6.59
CA GLY A 532 -35.89 2.68 -6.31
C GLY A 532 -36.10 3.51 -5.03
N GLU A 533 -35.40 3.17 -3.94
CA GLU A 533 -35.43 3.95 -2.68
C GLU A 533 -34.95 5.41 -2.86
N SER A 534 -34.20 5.70 -3.91
CA SER A 534 -33.68 7.05 -4.20
C SER A 534 -34.66 7.93 -5.02
N LEU A 535 -35.77 7.35 -5.53
CA LEU A 535 -36.76 8.02 -6.34
C LEU A 535 -38.09 8.30 -5.58
N GLY A 536 -38.26 7.76 -4.39
CA GLY A 536 -39.37 8.00 -3.47
C GLY A 536 -38.93 8.89 -2.30
#